data_1f713e309224b9c311eb1e6824a493fe
#
_entry.id   1f713e309224b9c311eb1e6824a493fe
#
_cell.length_a   1.000
_cell.length_b   1.000
_cell.length_c   1.000
_cell.angle_alpha   90.00
_cell.angle_beta   90.00
_cell.angle_gamma   90.00
#
_symmetry.space_group_name_H-M   'P 1'
#
loop_
_entity.id
_entity.type
_entity.pdbx_description
1 polymer ?
#
loop_
_entity_poly.entity_id
_entity_poly.type
_entity_poly.pdbx_seq_one_letter_code
_entity_poly.pdbx_strand_id
1 'polypeptide(L)'
;MTLPGIASAATDPCVHCGFCLPTCASYLALGTEMDSPRGRIHALKAIEAGDLALDATVASHFDSCLGCFACVTACPSGVRYDELIEATRPKLNAAELRTPAQQAWRRLLFALLPYPDRLRAALRAVRGYAGSPLQALARRSGLLRLAGPQLQAMEQLLPPLPAESFRDGFPMVVPAQGERRARVGLVLGCVQRVFDPAVNHAVVRVLSANGVEVVIPPSQGCCGAVTHHQGEEGQTSQLAQSLITSFESAIGPGKPAGAEPLEAVLVAASGCGHTLKAYPRLVGTSFSAPVADVHEFLVQLGLSEAFQQALQPLAHPNGEIATAERPLPVAFHDACHMIHGQGITTEPRNLLKAIPHIRLREPLEAGVCCGSAGIYNLVQPDEAETLGQRKAADLAGTGAEVVASANIGCTLQIRRHLNGQEHTIPVLHPIELLDRSYRGQA
;
A
#
# COMPACT_ATOMS: atom_id res chain seq x y z
N MET A 1 -15.67 -30.50 -3.09
CA MET A 1 -14.36 -30.33 -2.41
C MET A 1 -14.65 -29.53 -1.15
N THR A 2 -14.50 -30.10 0.02
CA THR A 2 -14.67 -29.42 1.31
C THR A 2 -13.49 -28.46 1.54
N LEU A 3 -13.73 -27.33 2.19
CA LEU A 3 -12.68 -26.41 2.66
C LEU A 3 -12.39 -26.68 4.15
N PRO A 4 -11.78 -27.84 4.53
CA PRO A 4 -11.59 -28.19 5.93
C PRO A 4 -10.66 -27.17 6.59
N GLY A 5 -11.03 -26.71 7.80
CA GLY A 5 -10.18 -25.92 8.68
C GLY A 5 -10.19 -24.39 8.43
N ILE A 6 -11.25 -23.84 7.86
CA ILE A 6 -11.58 -22.43 8.09
C ILE A 6 -12.26 -22.45 9.46
N ALA A 7 -11.58 -21.93 10.48
CA ALA A 7 -12.05 -22.06 11.85
C ALA A 7 -13.45 -21.49 11.99
N SER A 8 -14.40 -22.32 12.45
CA SER A 8 -15.74 -21.90 12.89
C SER A 8 -15.67 -20.66 13.79
N ALA A 9 -14.62 -20.51 14.59
CA ALA A 9 -14.31 -19.34 15.37
C ALA A 9 -14.27 -18.02 14.58
N ALA A 10 -13.87 -18.02 13.31
CA ALA A 10 -13.87 -16.82 12.47
C ALA A 10 -15.24 -16.50 11.87
N THR A 11 -16.14 -17.49 11.76
CA THR A 11 -17.46 -17.35 11.13
C THR A 11 -18.62 -17.33 12.11
N ASP A 12 -18.50 -18.02 13.27
CA ASP A 12 -19.59 -18.20 14.24
C ASP A 12 -20.09 -16.91 14.89
N PRO A 13 -19.24 -15.89 15.18
CA PRO A 13 -19.73 -14.63 15.72
C PRO A 13 -20.63 -13.84 14.77
N CYS A 14 -20.75 -14.22 13.50
CA CYS A 14 -21.54 -13.48 12.51
C CYS A 14 -23.05 -13.67 12.74
N VAL A 15 -23.74 -12.59 13.15
CA VAL A 15 -25.18 -12.53 13.35
C VAL A 15 -25.92 -11.90 12.16
N HIS A 16 -25.28 -11.77 11.02
CA HIS A 16 -25.83 -11.23 9.76
C HIS A 16 -26.46 -9.82 9.87
N CYS A 17 -26.06 -8.97 10.83
CA CYS A 17 -26.63 -7.65 11.09
C CYS A 17 -26.48 -6.63 9.96
N GLY A 18 -25.50 -6.80 9.04
CA GLY A 18 -25.30 -5.94 7.86
C GLY A 18 -24.39 -4.74 8.07
N PHE A 19 -23.85 -4.47 9.27
CA PHE A 19 -22.93 -3.34 9.49
C PHE A 19 -21.68 -3.34 8.61
N CYS A 20 -21.29 -4.50 8.09
CA CYS A 20 -20.16 -4.64 7.16
C CYS A 20 -20.47 -4.19 5.72
N LEU A 21 -21.75 -4.05 5.34
CA LEU A 21 -22.14 -3.75 3.94
C LEU A 21 -21.70 -2.35 3.49
N PRO A 22 -22.01 -1.26 4.22
CA PRO A 22 -21.67 0.09 3.79
C PRO A 22 -20.16 0.36 3.77
N THR A 23 -19.34 -0.48 4.42
CA THR A 23 -17.89 -0.36 4.45
C THR A 23 -17.19 -1.29 3.45
N CYS A 24 -17.91 -2.27 2.89
CA CYS A 24 -17.32 -3.26 2.00
C CYS A 24 -17.16 -2.72 0.58
N ALA A 25 -15.90 -2.55 0.14
CA ALA A 25 -15.58 -2.01 -1.17
C ALA A 25 -16.16 -2.86 -2.32
N SER A 26 -16.07 -4.21 -2.25
CA SER A 26 -16.64 -5.07 -3.30
C SER A 26 -18.17 -5.00 -3.34
N TYR A 27 -18.84 -4.91 -2.19
CA TYR A 27 -20.29 -4.70 -2.15
C TYR A 27 -20.70 -3.33 -2.72
N LEU A 28 -19.94 -2.29 -2.42
CA LEU A 28 -20.17 -0.94 -2.95
C LEU A 28 -19.95 -0.85 -4.47
N ALA A 29 -19.06 -1.66 -5.03
CA ALA A 29 -18.78 -1.71 -6.47
C ALA A 29 -19.79 -2.56 -7.25
N LEU A 30 -20.17 -3.72 -6.70
CA LEU A 30 -20.94 -4.76 -7.40
C LEU A 30 -22.42 -4.77 -7.03
N GLY A 31 -22.80 -4.31 -5.84
CA GLY A 31 -24.19 -4.26 -5.37
C GLY A 31 -24.81 -5.63 -5.05
N THR A 32 -24.01 -6.71 -5.03
CA THR A 32 -24.51 -8.07 -4.78
C THR A 32 -24.16 -8.54 -3.38
N GLU A 33 -25.12 -9.24 -2.74
CA GLU A 33 -24.94 -9.76 -1.38
C GLU A 33 -23.81 -10.79 -1.30
N MET A 34 -23.62 -11.60 -2.34
CA MET A 34 -22.58 -12.63 -2.40
C MET A 34 -21.16 -12.02 -2.38
N ASP A 35 -21.01 -10.77 -2.81
CA ASP A 35 -19.76 -10.01 -2.79
C ASP A 35 -19.56 -9.20 -1.51
N SER A 36 -20.40 -9.45 -0.50
CA SER A 36 -20.28 -8.88 0.85
C SER A 36 -19.55 -9.80 1.82
N PRO A 37 -19.04 -9.29 2.95
CA PRO A 37 -18.41 -10.14 3.97
C PRO A 37 -19.35 -11.19 4.54
N ARG A 38 -20.59 -10.81 4.89
CA ARG A 38 -21.57 -11.75 5.43
C ARG A 38 -22.06 -12.76 4.39
N GLY A 39 -22.17 -12.38 3.11
CA GLY A 39 -22.51 -13.28 2.02
C GLY A 39 -21.43 -14.36 1.82
N ARG A 40 -20.14 -13.95 1.84
CA ARG A 40 -19.01 -14.89 1.79
C ARG A 40 -18.95 -15.82 3.00
N ILE A 41 -19.24 -15.33 4.22
CA ILE A 41 -19.37 -16.16 5.41
C ILE A 41 -20.47 -17.20 5.23
N HIS A 42 -21.64 -16.78 4.71
CA HIS A 42 -22.76 -17.68 4.45
C HIS A 42 -22.36 -18.77 3.43
N ALA A 43 -21.71 -18.37 2.32
CA ALA A 43 -21.22 -19.31 1.31
C ALA A 43 -20.22 -20.32 1.90
N LEU A 44 -19.30 -19.90 2.76
CA LEU A 44 -18.34 -20.81 3.42
C LEU A 44 -19.06 -21.82 4.32
N LYS A 45 -20.02 -21.37 5.14
CA LYS A 45 -20.82 -22.26 6.00
C LYS A 45 -21.61 -23.28 5.16
N ALA A 46 -22.19 -22.86 4.03
CA ALA A 46 -22.91 -23.76 3.12
C ALA A 46 -21.95 -24.78 2.43
N ILE A 47 -20.72 -24.37 2.09
CA ILE A 47 -19.69 -25.28 1.55
C ILE A 47 -19.26 -26.30 2.61
N GLU A 48 -19.05 -25.87 3.84
CA GLU A 48 -18.69 -26.76 4.96
C GLU A 48 -19.79 -27.77 5.30
N ALA A 49 -21.08 -27.34 5.23
CA ALA A 49 -22.24 -28.21 5.40
C ALA A 49 -22.46 -29.17 4.22
N GLY A 50 -21.82 -28.93 3.09
CA GLY A 50 -22.04 -29.74 1.84
C GLY A 50 -23.26 -29.29 1.02
N ASP A 51 -23.89 -28.17 1.38
CA ASP A 51 -25.08 -27.63 0.70
C ASP A 51 -24.70 -26.81 -0.54
N LEU A 52 -23.45 -26.36 -0.64
CA LEU A 52 -22.92 -25.58 -1.76
C LEU A 52 -21.61 -26.16 -2.24
N ALA A 53 -21.48 -26.36 -3.57
CA ALA A 53 -20.22 -26.76 -4.18
C ALA A 53 -19.27 -25.56 -4.35
N LEU A 54 -17.98 -25.76 -4.11
CA LEU A 54 -16.96 -24.80 -4.45
C LEU A 54 -16.67 -24.89 -5.96
N ASP A 55 -17.28 -24.04 -6.74
CA ASP A 55 -17.09 -23.90 -8.18
C ASP A 55 -16.44 -22.55 -8.57
N ALA A 56 -16.28 -22.32 -9.86
CA ALA A 56 -15.69 -21.07 -10.37
C ALA A 56 -16.53 -19.83 -10.04
N THR A 57 -17.86 -19.95 -9.94
CA THR A 57 -18.75 -18.85 -9.57
C THR A 57 -18.56 -18.46 -8.12
N VAL A 58 -18.59 -19.43 -7.22
CA VAL A 58 -18.32 -19.19 -5.79
C VAL A 58 -16.92 -18.63 -5.59
N ALA A 59 -15.91 -19.17 -6.26
CA ALA A 59 -14.54 -18.68 -6.19
C ALA A 59 -14.43 -17.21 -6.64
N SER A 60 -15.18 -16.79 -7.66
CA SER A 60 -15.17 -15.40 -8.16
C SER A 60 -15.64 -14.41 -7.10
N HIS A 61 -16.60 -14.75 -6.25
CA HIS A 61 -17.04 -13.90 -5.13
C HIS A 61 -15.94 -13.69 -4.07
N PHE A 62 -15.06 -14.67 -3.86
CA PHE A 62 -13.89 -14.49 -3.00
C PHE A 62 -12.77 -13.71 -3.69
N ASP A 63 -12.60 -13.89 -4.99
CA ASP A 63 -11.62 -13.14 -5.78
C ASP A 63 -11.98 -11.65 -5.89
N SER A 64 -13.27 -11.28 -5.83
CA SER A 64 -13.74 -9.90 -5.77
C SER A 64 -13.50 -9.22 -4.42
N CYS A 65 -13.13 -9.96 -3.36
CA CYS A 65 -12.74 -9.36 -2.09
C CYS A 65 -11.39 -8.66 -2.19
N LEU A 66 -11.30 -7.40 -1.77
CA LEU A 66 -10.05 -6.63 -1.76
C LEU A 66 -9.13 -6.97 -0.57
N GLY A 67 -9.63 -7.64 0.47
CA GLY A 67 -8.87 -7.87 1.71
C GLY A 67 -8.50 -6.56 2.41
N CYS A 68 -9.38 -5.57 2.37
CA CYS A 68 -9.14 -4.24 2.94
C CYS A 68 -9.43 -4.15 4.44
N PHE A 69 -10.09 -5.14 5.04
CA PHE A 69 -10.42 -5.28 6.46
C PHE A 69 -11.35 -4.21 7.05
N ALA A 70 -11.95 -3.35 6.23
CA ALA A 70 -12.93 -2.36 6.71
C ALA A 70 -14.13 -3.04 7.41
N CYS A 71 -14.52 -4.22 6.96
CA CYS A 71 -15.56 -5.02 7.58
C CYS A 71 -15.18 -5.57 8.96
N VAL A 72 -13.90 -5.77 9.26
CA VAL A 72 -13.41 -6.20 10.59
C VAL A 72 -13.60 -5.07 11.58
N THR A 73 -13.14 -3.86 11.23
CA THR A 73 -13.29 -2.66 12.07
C THR A 73 -14.74 -2.27 12.30
N ALA A 74 -15.61 -2.49 11.30
CA ALA A 74 -17.03 -2.16 11.38
C ALA A 74 -17.88 -3.22 12.11
N CYS A 75 -17.33 -4.40 12.40
CA CYS A 75 -18.11 -5.52 12.95
C CYS A 75 -18.29 -5.40 14.46
N PRO A 76 -19.54 -5.18 14.97
CA PRO A 76 -19.79 -5.12 16.40
C PRO A 76 -19.69 -6.49 17.10
N SER A 77 -19.78 -7.58 16.32
CA SER A 77 -19.70 -8.96 16.85
C SER A 77 -18.27 -9.51 16.83
N GLY A 78 -17.27 -8.74 16.41
CA GLY A 78 -15.86 -9.12 16.43
C GLY A 78 -15.49 -10.24 15.47
N VAL A 79 -16.17 -10.37 14.32
CA VAL A 79 -15.84 -11.36 13.29
C VAL A 79 -14.44 -11.11 12.74
N ARG A 80 -13.57 -12.10 12.82
CA ARG A 80 -12.20 -12.07 12.31
C ARG A 80 -12.16 -12.41 10.80
N TYR A 81 -12.82 -11.55 10.01
CA TYR A 81 -12.91 -11.74 8.56
C TYR A 81 -11.53 -11.67 7.87
N ASP A 82 -10.57 -10.97 8.45
CA ASP A 82 -9.17 -10.95 8.05
C ASP A 82 -8.58 -12.36 8.03
N GLU A 83 -8.70 -13.11 9.13
CA GLU A 83 -8.22 -14.50 9.23
C GLU A 83 -8.96 -15.43 8.25
N LEU A 84 -10.27 -15.22 8.10
CA LEU A 84 -11.11 -16.02 7.21
C LEU A 84 -10.63 -15.89 5.75
N ILE A 85 -10.47 -14.66 5.23
CA ILE A 85 -10.12 -14.45 3.82
C ILE A 85 -8.68 -14.88 3.54
N GLU A 86 -7.76 -14.65 4.48
CA GLU A 86 -6.37 -15.10 4.38
C GLU A 86 -6.28 -16.64 4.34
N ALA A 87 -7.06 -17.37 5.15
CA ALA A 87 -7.10 -18.82 5.13
C ALA A 87 -7.83 -19.39 3.90
N THR A 88 -8.77 -18.64 3.31
CA THR A 88 -9.56 -19.11 2.16
C THR A 88 -8.78 -19.03 0.84
N ARG A 89 -8.05 -17.94 0.60
CA ARG A 89 -7.36 -17.68 -0.67
C ARG A 89 -6.38 -18.77 -1.10
N PRO A 90 -5.51 -19.31 -0.23
CA PRO A 90 -4.63 -20.43 -0.60
C PRO A 90 -5.39 -21.66 -1.07
N LYS A 91 -6.53 -21.95 -0.44
CA LYS A 91 -7.38 -23.09 -0.82
C LYS A 91 -8.06 -22.89 -2.17
N LEU A 92 -8.49 -21.66 -2.48
CA LEU A 92 -9.00 -21.30 -3.80
C LEU A 92 -7.92 -21.42 -4.89
N ASN A 93 -6.67 -21.04 -4.55
CA ASN A 93 -5.56 -21.23 -5.49
C ASN A 93 -5.29 -22.71 -5.76
N ALA A 94 -5.32 -23.55 -4.72
CA ALA A 94 -5.13 -24.99 -4.85
C ALA A 94 -6.27 -25.71 -5.60
N ALA A 95 -7.47 -25.13 -5.60
CA ALA A 95 -8.62 -25.69 -6.32
C ALA A 95 -8.59 -25.45 -7.83
N GLU A 96 -7.65 -24.61 -8.34
CA GLU A 96 -7.40 -24.35 -9.77
C GLU A 96 -8.64 -23.94 -10.58
N LEU A 97 -9.59 -23.25 -9.96
CA LEU A 97 -10.89 -22.89 -10.56
C LEU A 97 -10.81 -21.72 -11.56
N ARG A 98 -9.65 -21.08 -11.68
CA ARG A 98 -9.44 -19.95 -12.62
C ARG A 98 -9.09 -20.44 -14.02
N THR A 99 -9.45 -19.66 -15.03
CA THR A 99 -9.09 -19.96 -16.43
C THR A 99 -7.58 -19.95 -16.64
N PRO A 100 -7.05 -20.67 -17.66
CA PRO A 100 -5.61 -20.65 -17.97
C PRO A 100 -5.06 -19.25 -18.24
N ALA A 101 -5.86 -18.35 -18.85
CA ALA A 101 -5.46 -16.97 -19.11
C ALA A 101 -5.31 -16.16 -17.80
N GLN A 102 -6.27 -16.29 -16.87
CA GLN A 102 -6.20 -15.66 -15.56
C GLN A 102 -4.99 -16.15 -14.76
N GLN A 103 -4.73 -17.48 -14.79
CA GLN A 103 -3.56 -18.05 -14.13
C GLN A 103 -2.24 -17.55 -14.74
N ALA A 104 -2.14 -17.51 -16.08
CA ALA A 104 -0.95 -17.01 -16.77
C ALA A 104 -0.69 -15.53 -16.45
N TRP A 105 -1.74 -14.70 -16.41
CA TRP A 105 -1.65 -13.28 -16.03
C TRP A 105 -1.15 -13.11 -14.60
N ARG A 106 -1.73 -13.83 -13.63
CA ARG A 106 -1.29 -13.81 -12.23
C ARG A 106 0.17 -14.25 -12.09
N ARG A 107 0.57 -15.35 -12.76
CA ARG A 107 1.97 -15.83 -12.76
C ARG A 107 2.93 -14.76 -13.28
N LEU A 108 2.57 -14.04 -14.35
CA LEU A 108 3.37 -12.94 -14.89
C LEU A 108 3.54 -11.83 -13.85
N LEU A 109 2.45 -11.40 -13.21
CA LEU A 109 2.50 -10.36 -12.18
C LEU A 109 3.37 -10.75 -10.99
N PHE A 110 3.25 -12.00 -10.51
CA PHE A 110 4.06 -12.51 -9.40
C PHE A 110 5.53 -12.79 -9.78
N ALA A 111 5.81 -12.99 -11.06
CA ALA A 111 7.18 -13.11 -11.54
C ALA A 111 7.90 -11.76 -11.68
N LEU A 112 7.15 -10.65 -11.77
CA LEU A 112 7.71 -9.31 -11.99
C LEU A 112 7.63 -8.41 -10.75
N LEU A 113 6.43 -8.19 -10.19
CA LEU A 113 6.21 -7.15 -9.16
C LEU A 113 7.01 -7.36 -7.87
N PRO A 114 7.18 -8.58 -7.32
CA PRO A 114 7.97 -8.80 -6.12
C PRO A 114 9.49 -8.68 -6.32
N TYR A 115 9.95 -8.61 -7.57
CA TYR A 115 11.37 -8.63 -7.92
C TYR A 115 11.79 -7.31 -8.59
N PRO A 116 12.32 -6.33 -7.82
CA PRO A 116 12.64 -5.00 -8.34
C PRO A 116 13.53 -5.00 -9.59
N ASP A 117 14.51 -5.90 -9.65
CA ASP A 117 15.43 -5.96 -10.79
C ASP A 117 14.75 -6.49 -12.06
N ARG A 118 13.85 -7.48 -11.94
CA ARG A 118 13.04 -7.96 -13.07
C ARG A 118 12.06 -6.88 -13.53
N LEU A 119 11.43 -6.19 -12.58
CA LEU A 119 10.52 -5.09 -12.86
C LEU A 119 11.25 -3.95 -13.57
N ARG A 120 12.43 -3.55 -13.07
CA ARG A 120 13.30 -2.55 -13.73
C ARG A 120 13.72 -2.97 -15.13
N ALA A 121 14.09 -4.23 -15.34
CA ALA A 121 14.43 -4.76 -16.64
C ALA A 121 13.26 -4.64 -17.64
N ALA A 122 12.05 -5.04 -17.23
CA ALA A 122 10.85 -4.91 -18.05
C ALA A 122 10.52 -3.44 -18.37
N LEU A 123 10.68 -2.53 -17.39
CA LEU A 123 10.36 -1.12 -17.54
C LEU A 123 11.38 -0.35 -18.39
N ARG A 124 12.62 -0.84 -18.56
CA ARG A 124 13.59 -0.20 -19.46
C ARG A 124 13.07 -0.08 -20.89
N ALA A 125 12.31 -1.07 -21.37
CA ALA A 125 11.73 -1.06 -22.70
C ALA A 125 10.68 0.05 -22.90
N VAL A 126 9.99 0.45 -21.83
CA VAL A 126 8.91 1.46 -21.88
C VAL A 126 9.32 2.81 -21.26
N ARG A 127 10.59 2.96 -20.85
CA ARG A 127 11.06 4.19 -20.19
C ARG A 127 10.84 5.45 -21.03
N GLY A 128 11.11 5.39 -22.33
CA GLY A 128 10.91 6.52 -23.23
C GLY A 128 9.44 6.81 -23.55
N TYR A 129 8.56 5.85 -23.31
CA TYR A 129 7.12 6.00 -23.47
C TYR A 129 6.48 6.60 -22.21
N ALA A 130 6.88 6.14 -21.03
CA ALA A 130 6.33 6.55 -19.75
C ALA A 130 6.53 8.05 -19.48
N GLY A 131 5.46 8.79 -19.29
CA GLY A 131 5.47 10.24 -19.10
C GLY A 131 5.62 11.06 -20.41
N SER A 132 5.66 10.41 -21.57
CA SER A 132 5.82 11.10 -22.85
C SER A 132 4.49 11.60 -23.44
N PRO A 133 4.53 12.55 -24.41
CA PRO A 133 3.33 12.93 -25.17
C PRO A 133 2.67 11.74 -25.90
N LEU A 134 3.45 10.72 -26.28
CA LEU A 134 2.93 9.50 -26.91
C LEU A 134 2.05 8.69 -25.95
N GLN A 135 2.41 8.61 -24.67
CA GLN A 135 1.57 8.00 -23.64
C GLN A 135 0.25 8.78 -23.49
N ALA A 136 0.32 10.09 -23.43
CA ALA A 136 -0.88 10.94 -23.34
C ALA A 136 -1.79 10.74 -24.57
N LEU A 137 -1.23 10.65 -25.76
CA LEU A 137 -1.97 10.38 -26.99
C LEU A 137 -2.60 8.99 -26.97
N ALA A 138 -1.88 7.95 -26.58
CA ALA A 138 -2.38 6.58 -26.49
C ALA A 138 -3.56 6.48 -25.51
N ARG A 139 -3.49 7.15 -24.37
CA ARG A 139 -4.60 7.23 -23.39
C ARG A 139 -5.83 7.94 -23.93
N ARG A 140 -5.64 9.06 -24.66
CA ARG A 140 -6.76 9.84 -25.26
C ARG A 140 -7.38 9.16 -26.47
N SER A 141 -6.62 8.42 -27.26
CA SER A 141 -7.09 7.78 -28.50
C SER A 141 -8.09 6.64 -28.26
N GLY A 142 -8.13 6.07 -27.05
CA GLY A 142 -8.93 4.88 -26.74
C GLY A 142 -8.39 3.57 -27.34
N LEU A 143 -7.28 3.60 -28.07
CA LEU A 143 -6.68 2.40 -28.70
C LEU A 143 -6.28 1.34 -27.65
N LEU A 144 -5.95 1.76 -26.43
CA LEU A 144 -5.61 0.83 -25.35
C LEU A 144 -6.76 -0.12 -24.98
N ARG A 145 -8.02 0.24 -25.26
CA ARG A 145 -9.18 -0.63 -25.06
C ARG A 145 -9.12 -1.90 -25.91
N LEU A 146 -8.49 -1.81 -27.08
CA LEU A 146 -8.32 -2.95 -27.99
C LEU A 146 -7.33 -3.99 -27.45
N ALA A 147 -6.44 -3.59 -26.54
CA ALA A 147 -5.46 -4.46 -25.88
C ALA A 147 -6.05 -5.28 -24.72
N GLY A 148 -7.31 -5.02 -24.37
CA GLY A 148 -8.01 -5.66 -23.25
C GLY A 148 -7.88 -4.88 -21.93
N PRO A 149 -8.83 -5.11 -20.99
CA PRO A 149 -8.96 -4.31 -19.79
C PRO A 149 -7.74 -4.39 -18.85
N GLN A 150 -7.09 -5.56 -18.76
CA GLN A 150 -5.92 -5.75 -17.89
C GLN A 150 -4.71 -4.95 -18.38
N LEU A 151 -4.41 -4.97 -19.68
CA LEU A 151 -3.29 -4.21 -20.26
C LEU A 151 -3.57 -2.72 -20.24
N GLN A 152 -4.83 -2.32 -20.47
CA GLN A 152 -5.24 -0.93 -20.34
C GLN A 152 -5.05 -0.44 -18.89
N ALA A 153 -5.49 -1.20 -17.88
CA ALA A 153 -5.32 -0.86 -16.48
C ALA A 153 -3.83 -0.75 -16.10
N MET A 154 -3.01 -1.70 -16.54
CA MET A 154 -1.56 -1.68 -16.29
C MET A 154 -0.89 -0.44 -16.91
N GLU A 155 -1.24 -0.08 -18.13
CA GLU A 155 -0.70 1.10 -18.80
C GLU A 155 -1.13 2.39 -18.10
N GLN A 156 -2.40 2.51 -17.71
CA GLN A 156 -2.93 3.68 -17.01
C GLN A 156 -2.32 3.90 -15.63
N LEU A 157 -1.84 2.85 -14.97
CA LEU A 157 -1.13 2.91 -13.70
C LEU A 157 0.36 3.26 -13.85
N LEU A 158 0.91 3.24 -15.09
CA LEU A 158 2.32 3.50 -15.34
C LEU A 158 2.64 5.00 -15.16
N PRO A 159 3.39 5.40 -14.10
CA PRO A 159 3.79 6.78 -13.91
C PRO A 159 5.01 7.12 -14.78
N PRO A 160 5.42 8.40 -14.86
CA PRO A 160 6.74 8.77 -15.33
C PRO A 160 7.83 8.01 -14.57
N LEU A 161 8.88 7.57 -15.29
CA LEU A 161 9.98 6.77 -14.74
C LEU A 161 11.28 7.58 -14.70
N PRO A 162 11.59 8.27 -13.59
CA PRO A 162 12.84 9.00 -13.42
C PRO A 162 14.03 8.04 -13.35
N ALA A 163 15.25 8.60 -13.39
CA ALA A 163 16.48 7.80 -13.37
C ALA A 163 16.60 6.94 -12.09
N GLU A 164 16.10 7.46 -10.98
CA GLU A 164 16.07 6.83 -9.65
C GLU A 164 15.21 5.55 -9.63
N SER A 165 14.21 5.42 -10.52
CA SER A 165 13.41 4.20 -10.67
C SER A 165 14.27 2.98 -11.01
N PHE A 166 15.43 3.18 -11.63
CA PHE A 166 16.30 2.11 -12.12
C PHE A 166 17.48 1.76 -11.20
N ARG A 167 17.65 2.47 -10.09
CA ARG A 167 18.67 2.20 -9.06
C ARG A 167 18.22 2.77 -7.71
N ASP A 168 18.59 2.14 -6.61
CA ASP A 168 18.21 2.63 -5.29
C ASP A 168 19.07 3.83 -4.82
N GLY A 169 20.37 3.78 -5.10
CA GLY A 169 21.28 4.90 -4.86
C GLY A 169 21.58 5.20 -3.40
N PHE A 170 21.23 4.30 -2.46
CA PHE A 170 21.48 4.47 -1.03
C PHE A 170 22.79 3.80 -0.61
N PRO A 171 23.59 4.41 0.28
CA PRO A 171 24.62 3.69 1.02
C PRO A 171 23.96 2.72 2.01
N MET A 172 24.71 1.71 2.45
CA MET A 172 24.20 0.73 3.44
C MET A 172 23.83 1.38 4.77
N VAL A 173 24.54 2.41 5.19
CA VAL A 173 24.26 3.18 6.39
C VAL A 173 24.22 4.66 6.04
N VAL A 174 23.12 5.31 6.37
CA VAL A 174 22.98 6.76 6.31
C VAL A 174 23.10 7.29 7.74
N PRO A 175 24.10 8.14 8.05
CA PRO A 175 24.30 8.63 9.41
C PRO A 175 23.18 9.58 9.84
N ALA A 176 22.97 9.67 11.14
CA ALA A 176 22.17 10.70 11.76
C ALA A 176 22.82 12.09 11.56
N GLN A 177 22.00 13.12 11.36
CA GLN A 177 22.45 14.50 11.44
C GLN A 177 22.39 14.94 12.92
N GLY A 178 23.51 15.46 13.42
CA GLY A 178 23.65 15.83 14.83
C GLY A 178 23.80 14.61 15.75
N GLU A 179 23.26 14.72 16.97
CA GLU A 179 23.27 13.64 17.94
C GLU A 179 22.38 12.48 17.49
N ARG A 180 22.92 11.25 17.56
CA ARG A 180 22.16 10.06 17.20
C ARG A 180 21.14 9.71 18.30
N ARG A 181 19.86 9.80 17.95
CA ARG A 181 18.73 9.51 18.83
C ARG A 181 18.21 8.08 18.69
N ALA A 182 18.38 7.48 17.50
CA ALA A 182 17.95 6.12 17.23
C ALA A 182 18.74 5.50 16.05
N ARG A 183 18.67 4.16 15.94
CA ARG A 183 19.21 3.39 14.82
C ARG A 183 18.17 2.43 14.30
N VAL A 184 17.82 2.53 13.02
CA VAL A 184 16.72 1.77 12.41
C VAL A 184 17.13 1.10 11.10
N GLY A 185 16.42 0.03 10.73
CA GLY A 185 16.46 -0.53 9.41
C GLY A 185 15.34 0.06 8.53
N LEU A 186 15.57 0.22 7.23
CA LEU A 186 14.53 0.70 6.30
C LEU A 186 14.26 -0.33 5.21
N VAL A 187 13.00 -0.76 5.09
CA VAL A 187 12.49 -1.57 3.99
C VAL A 187 12.03 -0.66 2.85
N LEU A 188 12.70 -0.73 1.70
CA LEU A 188 12.43 0.15 0.55
C LEU A 188 11.15 -0.21 -0.22
N GLY A 189 10.65 -1.45 -0.06
CA GLY A 189 9.50 -1.97 -0.82
C GLY A 189 9.83 -2.29 -2.29
N CYS A 190 9.16 -3.28 -2.87
CA CYS A 190 9.46 -3.71 -4.24
C CYS A 190 8.91 -2.74 -5.30
N VAL A 191 7.65 -2.33 -5.15
CA VAL A 191 6.94 -1.45 -6.08
C VAL A 191 7.29 0.02 -5.84
N GLN A 192 7.36 0.45 -4.57
CA GLN A 192 7.63 1.84 -4.20
C GLN A 192 9.00 2.31 -4.68
N ARG A 193 10.08 1.52 -4.48
CA ARG A 193 11.44 1.87 -4.92
C ARG A 193 11.60 2.01 -6.44
N VAL A 194 10.61 1.53 -7.23
CA VAL A 194 10.61 1.58 -8.69
C VAL A 194 9.68 2.66 -9.21
N PHE A 195 8.44 2.73 -8.71
CA PHE A 195 7.43 3.64 -9.24
C PHE A 195 7.35 4.98 -8.52
N ASP A 196 7.83 5.06 -7.28
CA ASP A 196 7.89 6.30 -6.50
C ASP A 196 9.12 6.34 -5.58
N PRO A 197 10.35 6.33 -6.16
CA PRO A 197 11.59 6.31 -5.38
C PRO A 197 11.76 7.55 -4.50
N ALA A 198 11.11 8.67 -4.85
CA ALA A 198 11.15 9.92 -4.10
C ALA A 198 10.72 9.75 -2.65
N VAL A 199 9.73 8.89 -2.39
CA VAL A 199 9.28 8.56 -1.03
C VAL A 199 10.42 8.03 -0.16
N ASN A 200 11.17 7.03 -0.66
CA ASN A 200 12.28 6.47 0.10
C ASN A 200 13.38 7.48 0.37
N HIS A 201 13.69 8.35 -0.60
CA HIS A 201 14.65 9.43 -0.42
C HIS A 201 14.17 10.45 0.61
N ALA A 202 12.89 10.81 0.62
CA ALA A 202 12.31 11.69 1.61
C ALA A 202 12.36 11.07 3.03
N VAL A 203 11.99 9.78 3.15
CA VAL A 203 12.05 9.04 4.41
C VAL A 203 13.46 9.05 5.00
N VAL A 204 14.46 8.74 4.18
CA VAL A 204 15.87 8.73 4.64
C VAL A 204 16.31 10.11 5.10
N ARG A 205 15.97 11.19 4.37
CA ARG A 205 16.33 12.56 4.76
C ARG A 205 15.64 12.99 6.04
N VAL A 206 14.33 12.75 6.17
CA VAL A 206 13.56 13.12 7.35
C VAL A 206 14.06 12.37 8.59
N LEU A 207 14.31 11.06 8.47
CA LEU A 207 14.88 10.26 9.57
C LEU A 207 16.26 10.79 9.98
N SER A 208 17.19 10.96 9.02
CA SER A 208 18.53 11.46 9.29
C SER A 208 18.50 12.84 9.94
N ALA A 209 17.67 13.77 9.45
CA ALA A 209 17.50 15.12 10.01
C ALA A 209 16.90 15.13 11.42
N ASN A 210 16.20 14.06 11.81
CA ASN A 210 15.70 13.87 13.18
C ASN A 210 16.65 13.07 14.08
N GLY A 211 17.92 12.92 13.69
CA GLY A 211 18.92 12.22 14.50
C GLY A 211 18.83 10.69 14.40
N VAL A 212 18.26 10.14 13.33
CA VAL A 212 18.12 8.69 13.16
C VAL A 212 19.15 8.17 12.16
N GLU A 213 19.96 7.20 12.58
CA GLU A 213 20.83 6.43 11.70
C GLU A 213 20.03 5.37 10.97
N VAL A 214 20.12 5.31 9.64
CA VAL A 214 19.28 4.42 8.81
C VAL A 214 20.14 3.36 8.15
N VAL A 215 19.88 2.08 8.43
CA VAL A 215 20.52 0.91 7.80
C VAL A 215 19.65 0.41 6.67
N ILE A 216 20.23 0.33 5.47
CA ILE A 216 19.55 -0.04 4.23
C ILE A 216 20.32 -1.19 3.56
N PRO A 217 20.02 -2.46 3.87
CA PRO A 217 20.68 -3.57 3.19
C PRO A 217 20.45 -3.53 1.68
N PRO A 218 21.50 -3.57 0.84
CA PRO A 218 21.37 -3.43 -0.62
C PRO A 218 20.68 -4.62 -1.28
N SER A 219 20.75 -5.81 -0.66
CA SER A 219 20.19 -7.06 -1.18
C SER A 219 18.72 -7.29 -0.82
N GLN A 220 18.06 -6.31 -0.18
CA GLN A 220 16.69 -6.48 0.25
C GLN A 220 15.71 -6.60 -0.94
N GLY A 221 14.75 -7.52 -0.81
CA GLY A 221 13.71 -7.82 -1.80
C GLY A 221 12.34 -7.27 -1.41
N CYS A 222 11.30 -8.05 -1.73
CA CYS A 222 9.91 -7.76 -1.44
C CYS A 222 9.53 -8.26 -0.03
N CYS A 223 8.61 -7.56 0.63
CA CYS A 223 8.01 -8.00 1.90
C CYS A 223 7.00 -9.17 1.74
N GLY A 224 6.63 -9.55 0.52
CA GLY A 224 5.63 -10.60 0.29
C GLY A 224 4.16 -10.15 0.37
N ALA A 225 3.85 -8.90 0.67
CA ALA A 225 2.47 -8.42 0.83
C ALA A 225 1.59 -8.72 -0.40
N VAL A 226 2.10 -8.48 -1.61
CA VAL A 226 1.36 -8.70 -2.87
C VAL A 226 1.00 -10.18 -3.05
N THR A 227 1.92 -11.09 -2.74
CA THR A 227 1.72 -12.54 -2.85
C THR A 227 0.82 -13.07 -1.73
N HIS A 228 1.01 -12.61 -0.49
CA HIS A 228 0.18 -12.96 0.66
C HIS A 228 -1.29 -12.60 0.43
N HIS A 229 -1.57 -11.37 0.03
CA HIS A 229 -2.94 -10.92 -0.26
C HIS A 229 -3.63 -11.68 -1.40
N GLN A 230 -2.89 -12.49 -2.14
CA GLN A 230 -3.44 -13.31 -3.20
C GLN A 230 -3.37 -14.81 -2.91
N GLY A 231 -2.97 -15.20 -1.68
CA GLY A 231 -2.92 -16.59 -1.23
C GLY A 231 -1.75 -17.40 -1.78
N GLU A 232 -0.68 -16.75 -2.24
CA GLU A 232 0.55 -17.38 -2.72
C GLU A 232 1.53 -17.61 -1.55
N GLU A 233 1.15 -18.49 -0.60
CA GLU A 233 1.86 -18.69 0.68
C GLU A 233 3.33 -19.11 0.50
N GLY A 234 3.59 -20.06 -0.42
CA GLY A 234 4.95 -20.53 -0.66
C GLY A 234 5.90 -19.43 -1.13
N GLN A 235 5.44 -18.58 -2.07
CA GLN A 235 6.21 -17.44 -2.53
C GLN A 235 6.33 -16.36 -1.45
N THR A 236 5.28 -16.13 -0.68
CA THR A 236 5.28 -15.18 0.45
C THR A 236 6.35 -15.56 1.48
N SER A 237 6.38 -16.83 1.87
CA SER A 237 7.38 -17.35 2.83
C SER A 237 8.81 -17.18 2.32
N GLN A 238 9.07 -17.48 1.05
CA GLN A 238 10.39 -17.31 0.44
C GLN A 238 10.83 -15.84 0.42
N LEU A 239 9.92 -14.92 0.06
CA LEU A 239 10.20 -13.49 0.02
C LEU A 239 10.46 -12.93 1.42
N ALA A 240 9.65 -13.32 2.40
CA ALA A 240 9.81 -12.92 3.79
C ALA A 240 11.16 -13.38 4.36
N GLN A 241 11.48 -14.66 4.19
CA GLN A 241 12.75 -15.22 4.65
C GLN A 241 13.96 -14.53 4.00
N SER A 242 13.90 -14.28 2.69
CA SER A 242 14.95 -13.55 1.98
C SER A 242 15.12 -12.12 2.50
N LEU A 243 14.02 -11.44 2.80
CA LEU A 243 14.06 -10.07 3.35
C LEU A 243 14.66 -10.06 4.77
N ILE A 244 14.24 -10.96 5.66
CA ILE A 244 14.80 -11.10 7.01
C ILE A 244 16.30 -11.36 6.91
N THR A 245 16.71 -12.35 6.11
CA THR A 245 18.12 -12.71 5.92
C THR A 245 18.96 -11.55 5.41
N SER A 246 18.40 -10.66 4.58
CA SER A 246 19.13 -9.48 4.10
C SER A 246 19.52 -8.53 5.23
N PHE A 247 18.65 -8.34 6.23
CA PHE A 247 18.94 -7.54 7.43
C PHE A 247 19.91 -8.27 8.38
N GLU A 248 19.67 -9.54 8.65
CA GLU A 248 20.56 -10.34 9.49
C GLU A 248 21.98 -10.45 8.92
N SER A 249 22.13 -10.48 7.60
CA SER A 249 23.43 -10.49 6.95
C SER A 249 24.15 -9.14 7.02
N ALA A 250 23.43 -8.04 7.16
CA ALA A 250 24.00 -6.72 7.24
C ALA A 250 24.41 -6.29 8.65
N ILE A 251 23.72 -6.79 9.69
CA ILE A 251 23.81 -6.31 11.06
C ILE A 251 24.30 -7.41 11.98
N GLY A 252 25.27 -7.11 12.85
CA GLY A 252 25.86 -8.01 13.83
C GLY A 252 27.38 -7.89 13.91
N PRO A 253 28.04 -8.58 14.86
CA PRO A 253 29.50 -8.58 14.98
C PRO A 253 30.18 -8.99 13.67
N GLY A 254 31.09 -8.16 13.18
CA GLY A 254 31.80 -8.38 11.91
C GLY A 254 30.94 -8.21 10.63
N LYS A 255 29.69 -7.74 10.73
CA LYS A 255 28.83 -7.47 9.59
C LYS A 255 29.02 -6.04 9.02
N PRO A 256 28.68 -5.83 7.73
CA PRO A 256 28.99 -4.56 7.05
C PRO A 256 28.36 -3.31 7.66
N ALA A 257 27.17 -3.40 8.25
CA ALA A 257 26.50 -2.29 8.91
C ALA A 257 26.87 -2.16 10.41
N GLY A 258 27.79 -3.00 10.94
CA GLY A 258 28.24 -2.97 12.32
C GLY A 258 27.41 -3.84 13.28
N ALA A 259 27.88 -3.90 14.53
CA ALA A 259 27.36 -4.83 15.55
C ALA A 259 26.14 -4.31 16.31
N GLU A 260 25.90 -3.01 16.30
CA GLU A 260 24.80 -2.42 17.07
C GLU A 260 23.44 -2.87 16.56
N PRO A 261 22.52 -3.26 17.48
CA PRO A 261 21.17 -3.69 17.10
C PRO A 261 20.35 -2.53 16.53
N LEU A 262 19.31 -2.88 15.80
CA LEU A 262 18.28 -1.91 15.39
C LEU A 262 17.24 -1.76 16.51
N GLU A 263 16.74 -0.56 16.68
CA GLU A 263 15.59 -0.29 17.55
C GLU A 263 14.26 -0.64 16.87
N ALA A 264 14.20 -0.47 15.51
CA ALA A 264 13.06 -0.86 14.71
C ALA A 264 13.44 -1.16 13.25
N VAL A 265 12.61 -1.91 12.54
CA VAL A 265 12.62 -2.03 11.09
C VAL A 265 11.43 -1.24 10.54
N LEU A 266 11.73 -0.18 9.79
CA LEU A 266 10.74 0.78 9.31
C LEU A 266 10.29 0.49 7.88
N VAL A 267 9.08 0.91 7.57
CA VAL A 267 8.52 0.86 6.23
C VAL A 267 7.61 2.06 5.99
N ALA A 268 7.59 2.56 4.75
CA ALA A 268 6.77 3.72 4.37
C ALA A 268 5.54 3.34 3.50
N ALA A 269 5.26 2.06 3.33
CA ALA A 269 4.10 1.58 2.58
C ALA A 269 3.21 0.73 3.48
N SER A 270 2.00 1.19 3.77
CA SER A 270 1.10 0.59 4.76
C SER A 270 0.75 -0.87 4.48
N GLY A 271 0.62 -1.28 3.20
CA GLY A 271 0.40 -2.69 2.85
C GLY A 271 1.60 -3.58 3.21
N CYS A 272 2.83 -3.08 3.01
CA CYS A 272 4.03 -3.76 3.48
C CYS A 272 4.07 -3.80 5.01
N GLY A 273 3.78 -2.69 5.70
CA GLY A 273 3.79 -2.59 7.17
C GLY A 273 2.88 -3.62 7.83
N HIS A 274 1.65 -3.74 7.35
CA HIS A 274 0.71 -4.75 7.83
C HIS A 274 1.28 -6.18 7.71
N THR A 275 1.80 -6.53 6.54
CA THR A 275 2.35 -7.88 6.30
C THR A 275 3.61 -8.15 7.12
N LEU A 276 4.52 -7.17 7.23
CA LEU A 276 5.75 -7.30 8.01
C LEU A 276 5.46 -7.50 9.51
N LYS A 277 4.49 -6.77 10.06
CA LYS A 277 4.02 -6.95 11.46
C LYS A 277 3.38 -8.33 11.68
N ALA A 278 2.81 -8.93 10.63
CA ALA A 278 2.19 -10.25 10.69
C ALA A 278 3.17 -11.42 10.46
N TYR A 279 4.45 -11.20 10.18
CA TYR A 279 5.43 -12.26 9.91
C TYR A 279 5.48 -13.36 10.96
N PRO A 280 5.44 -13.10 12.29
CA PRO A 280 5.42 -14.19 13.29
C PRO A 280 4.30 -15.18 13.05
N ARG A 281 3.12 -14.70 12.66
CA ARG A 281 1.93 -15.53 12.36
C ARG A 281 2.01 -16.17 10.97
N LEU A 282 2.50 -15.43 9.96
CA LEU A 282 2.47 -15.85 8.56
C LEU A 282 3.59 -16.83 8.21
N VAL A 283 4.79 -16.61 8.73
CA VAL A 283 5.98 -17.36 8.33
C VAL A 283 6.77 -17.93 9.52
N GLY A 284 6.26 -17.81 10.74
CA GLY A 284 6.84 -18.38 11.96
C GLY A 284 8.14 -17.71 12.44
N THR A 285 8.55 -16.59 11.82
CA THR A 285 9.77 -15.84 12.16
C THR A 285 9.55 -14.34 11.91
N SER A 286 10.48 -13.51 12.39
CA SER A 286 10.46 -12.06 12.21
C SER A 286 11.87 -11.50 12.24
N PHE A 287 12.00 -10.18 12.06
CA PHE A 287 13.24 -9.46 12.34
C PHE A 287 13.59 -9.52 13.83
N SER A 288 14.86 -9.32 14.14
CA SER A 288 15.34 -9.19 15.55
C SER A 288 14.82 -7.92 16.23
N ALA A 289 14.40 -6.91 15.46
CA ALA A 289 13.81 -5.67 15.94
C ALA A 289 12.31 -5.59 15.55
N PRO A 290 11.49 -4.84 16.31
CA PRO A 290 10.08 -4.65 15.99
C PRO A 290 9.89 -3.91 14.66
N VAL A 291 8.82 -4.24 13.95
CA VAL A 291 8.43 -3.54 12.73
C VAL A 291 7.51 -2.36 13.08
N ALA A 292 7.79 -1.19 12.51
CA ALA A 292 6.95 -0.02 12.65
C ALA A 292 6.72 0.69 11.30
N ASP A 293 5.57 1.35 11.16
CA ASP A 293 5.39 2.33 10.09
C ASP A 293 6.23 3.58 10.41
N VAL A 294 6.74 4.23 9.37
CA VAL A 294 7.59 5.42 9.54
C VAL A 294 6.87 6.56 10.29
N HIS A 295 5.54 6.66 10.16
CA HIS A 295 4.76 7.68 10.85
C HIS A 295 4.62 7.36 12.34
N GLU A 296 4.36 6.08 12.70
CA GLU A 296 4.34 5.62 14.10
C GLU A 296 5.66 5.93 14.77
N PHE A 297 6.76 5.52 14.13
CA PHE A 297 8.10 5.70 14.68
C PHE A 297 8.45 7.17 14.90
N LEU A 298 8.20 8.04 13.90
CA LEU A 298 8.52 9.46 14.03
C LEU A 298 7.69 10.17 15.10
N VAL A 299 6.42 9.79 15.27
CA VAL A 299 5.57 10.35 16.34
C VAL A 299 6.04 9.86 17.71
N GLN A 300 6.40 8.58 17.82
CA GLN A 300 6.91 8.01 19.07
C GLN A 300 8.27 8.61 19.47
N LEU A 301 9.18 8.77 18.50
CA LEU A 301 10.48 9.41 18.71
C LEU A 301 10.35 10.90 19.05
N GLY A 302 9.34 11.57 18.51
CA GLY A 302 9.18 13.02 18.46
C GLY A 302 10.10 13.67 17.44
N LEU A 303 9.61 14.64 16.70
CA LEU A 303 10.43 15.47 15.81
C LEU A 303 11.42 16.29 16.66
N SER A 304 12.68 16.37 16.23
CA SER A 304 13.69 17.20 16.92
C SER A 304 13.33 18.69 16.83
N GLU A 305 13.71 19.47 17.85
CA GLU A 305 13.46 20.92 17.84
C GLU A 305 14.09 21.60 16.62
N ALA A 306 15.31 21.22 16.27
CA ALA A 306 16.00 21.76 15.09
C ALA A 306 15.25 21.45 13.80
N PHE A 307 14.69 20.24 13.67
CA PHE A 307 13.88 19.88 12.51
C PHE A 307 12.57 20.68 12.46
N GLN A 308 11.87 20.81 13.59
CA GLN A 308 10.61 21.56 13.66
C GLN A 308 10.82 23.05 13.35
N GLN A 309 11.88 23.66 13.85
CA GLN A 309 12.22 25.06 13.57
C GLN A 309 12.62 25.31 12.11
N ALA A 310 13.10 24.29 11.41
CA ALA A 310 13.48 24.38 9.99
C ALA A 310 12.29 24.21 9.03
N LEU A 311 11.12 23.76 9.52
CA LEU A 311 9.95 23.57 8.64
C LEU A 311 9.47 24.91 8.06
N GLN A 312 9.24 24.91 6.75
CA GLN A 312 8.75 26.07 5.99
C GLN A 312 7.34 25.80 5.45
N PRO A 313 6.53 26.85 5.22
CA PRO A 313 5.28 26.67 4.50
C PRO A 313 5.51 26.08 3.11
N LEU A 314 4.60 25.21 2.68
CA LEU A 314 4.58 24.68 1.31
C LEU A 314 3.86 25.64 0.35
N ALA A 315 4.13 25.49 -0.96
CA ALA A 315 3.40 26.22 -1.97
C ALA A 315 2.10 25.49 -2.39
N HIS A 316 1.12 26.27 -2.77
CA HIS A 316 -0.02 25.83 -3.56
C HIS A 316 0.42 25.37 -4.95
N PRO A 317 -0.36 24.56 -5.69
CA PRO A 317 -0.01 24.13 -7.06
C PRO A 317 0.21 25.29 -8.05
N ASN A 318 -0.32 26.49 -7.76
CA ASN A 318 -0.09 27.71 -8.55
C ASN A 318 1.22 28.43 -8.21
N GLY A 319 2.02 27.91 -7.28
CA GLY A 319 3.32 28.45 -6.85
C GLY A 319 3.26 29.48 -5.73
N GLU A 320 2.08 29.88 -5.24
CA GLU A 320 1.95 30.79 -4.09
C GLU A 320 2.27 30.06 -2.78
N ILE A 321 3.06 30.67 -1.91
CA ILE A 321 3.38 30.10 -0.59
C ILE A 321 2.15 30.18 0.32
N ALA A 322 1.86 29.08 1.02
CA ALA A 322 0.77 29.03 1.99
C ALA A 322 1.00 29.99 3.17
N THR A 323 -0.04 30.66 3.60
CA THR A 323 -0.03 31.60 4.73
C THR A 323 -1.12 31.24 5.76
N ALA A 324 -1.12 31.95 6.89
CA ALA A 324 -2.17 31.76 7.90
C ALA A 324 -3.58 32.08 7.35
N GLU A 325 -3.68 33.10 6.49
CA GLU A 325 -4.94 33.54 5.86
C GLU A 325 -5.36 32.60 4.72
N ARG A 326 -4.38 32.04 4.00
CA ARG A 326 -4.58 31.10 2.90
C ARG A 326 -3.74 29.83 3.13
N PRO A 327 -4.17 28.94 4.03
CA PRO A 327 -3.46 27.69 4.28
C PRO A 327 -3.65 26.69 3.12
N LEU A 328 -2.63 25.87 2.85
CA LEU A 328 -2.69 24.81 1.85
C LEU A 328 -3.67 23.70 2.30
N PRO A 329 -4.77 23.47 1.56
CA PRO A 329 -5.70 22.39 1.90
C PRO A 329 -5.15 21.04 1.42
N VAL A 330 -4.95 20.12 2.35
CA VAL A 330 -4.43 18.77 2.10
C VAL A 330 -5.44 17.72 2.52
N ALA A 331 -5.92 16.89 1.60
CA ALA A 331 -6.74 15.73 1.95
C ALA A 331 -5.85 14.55 2.33
N PHE A 332 -6.13 13.90 3.46
CA PHE A 332 -5.43 12.68 3.84
C PHE A 332 -6.23 11.45 3.40
N HIS A 333 -5.60 10.59 2.58
CA HIS A 333 -6.15 9.30 2.20
C HIS A 333 -5.73 8.22 3.21
N ASP A 334 -6.68 7.73 3.97
CA ASP A 334 -6.50 6.59 4.86
C ASP A 334 -6.33 5.30 4.06
N ALA A 335 -5.10 4.82 3.94
CA ALA A 335 -4.85 3.53 3.32
C ALA A 335 -5.42 2.40 4.19
N CYS A 336 -6.21 1.51 3.61
CA CYS A 336 -6.98 0.50 4.35
C CYS A 336 -6.11 -0.34 5.31
N HIS A 337 -4.92 -0.78 4.89
CA HIS A 337 -4.01 -1.53 5.77
C HIS A 337 -3.28 -0.65 6.79
N MET A 338 -3.35 0.66 6.70
CA MET A 338 -2.90 1.56 7.74
C MET A 338 -3.94 1.62 8.87
N ILE A 339 -5.19 1.95 8.52
CA ILE A 339 -6.24 2.15 9.52
C ILE A 339 -6.84 0.84 10.04
N HIS A 340 -7.23 -0.07 9.14
CA HIS A 340 -7.92 -1.31 9.52
C HIS A 340 -6.95 -2.45 9.88
N GLY A 341 -5.77 -2.47 9.26
CA GLY A 341 -4.78 -3.53 9.48
C GLY A 341 -3.78 -3.22 10.60
N GLN A 342 -3.46 -1.95 10.84
CA GLN A 342 -2.42 -1.55 11.81
C GLN A 342 -2.94 -0.60 12.92
N GLY A 343 -4.16 -0.04 12.78
CA GLY A 343 -4.71 0.91 13.73
C GLY A 343 -4.04 2.30 13.71
N ILE A 344 -3.27 2.61 12.66
CA ILE A 344 -2.59 3.90 12.51
C ILE A 344 -3.55 4.90 11.89
N THR A 345 -3.93 5.93 12.65
CA THR A 345 -4.94 6.93 12.23
C THR A 345 -4.48 8.35 12.48
N THR A 346 -3.88 8.62 13.62
CA THR A 346 -3.52 9.97 14.08
C THR A 346 -2.10 10.37 13.73
N GLU A 347 -1.19 9.41 13.60
CA GLU A 347 0.25 9.63 13.46
C GLU A 347 0.60 10.41 12.18
N PRO A 348 0.09 10.03 10.98
CA PRO A 348 0.36 10.79 9.78
C PRO A 348 -0.22 12.21 9.83
N ARG A 349 -1.40 12.35 10.45
CA ARG A 349 -2.06 13.66 10.63
C ARG A 349 -1.27 14.57 11.57
N ASN A 350 -0.70 14.01 12.66
CA ASN A 350 0.14 14.76 13.59
C ASN A 350 1.41 15.28 12.92
N LEU A 351 2.05 14.46 12.09
CA LEU A 351 3.23 14.87 11.31
C LEU A 351 2.89 15.96 10.29
N LEU A 352 1.78 15.82 9.57
CA LEU A 352 1.33 16.84 8.62
C LEU A 352 1.00 18.17 9.30
N LYS A 353 0.38 18.14 10.47
CA LYS A 353 0.07 19.37 11.26
C LYS A 353 1.30 20.11 11.77
N ALA A 354 2.48 19.47 11.80
CA ALA A 354 3.73 20.13 12.13
C ALA A 354 4.20 21.09 11.01
N ILE A 355 3.74 20.88 9.76
CA ILE A 355 4.07 21.75 8.63
C ILE A 355 3.28 23.06 8.75
N PRO A 356 3.96 24.23 8.70
CA PRO A 356 3.27 25.52 8.82
C PRO A 356 2.21 25.74 7.72
N HIS A 357 1.08 26.29 8.12
CA HIS A 357 -0.02 26.70 7.23
C HIS A 357 -0.60 25.57 6.36
N ILE A 358 -0.62 24.31 6.86
CA ILE A 358 -1.43 23.25 6.29
C ILE A 358 -2.82 23.23 6.94
N ARG A 359 -3.85 22.97 6.12
CA ARG A 359 -5.20 22.67 6.57
C ARG A 359 -5.60 21.28 6.11
N LEU A 360 -5.70 20.33 7.06
CA LEU A 360 -6.18 18.99 6.72
C LEU A 360 -7.67 19.01 6.35
N ARG A 361 -8.00 18.23 5.33
CA ARG A 361 -9.35 17.98 4.85
C ARG A 361 -9.63 16.49 4.94
N GLU A 362 -10.73 16.13 5.58
CA GLU A 362 -11.13 14.74 5.75
C GLU A 362 -12.15 14.36 4.67
N PRO A 363 -11.89 13.30 3.89
CA PRO A 363 -12.87 12.78 2.95
C PRO A 363 -14.05 12.12 3.69
N LEU A 364 -15.24 12.09 3.10
CA LEU A 364 -16.43 11.52 3.72
C LEU A 364 -16.33 9.99 3.85
N GLU A 365 -15.68 9.34 2.88
CA GLU A 365 -15.50 7.90 2.81
C GLU A 365 -14.06 7.48 3.13
N ALA A 366 -13.47 8.08 4.18
CA ALA A 366 -12.07 7.87 4.54
C ALA A 366 -11.68 6.39 4.61
N GLY A 367 -12.49 5.54 5.28
CA GLY A 367 -12.24 4.12 5.47
C GLY A 367 -12.51 3.21 4.27
N VAL A 368 -13.10 3.72 3.17
CA VAL A 368 -13.39 2.91 1.97
C VAL A 368 -12.13 2.73 1.12
N CYS A 369 -11.86 1.50 0.69
CA CYS A 369 -10.70 1.16 -0.13
C CYS A 369 -10.69 1.88 -1.49
N CYS A 370 -9.51 2.28 -1.95
CA CYS A 370 -9.30 2.95 -3.25
C CYS A 370 -9.38 2.02 -4.48
N GLY A 371 -9.56 0.70 -4.28
CA GLY A 371 -9.62 -0.27 -5.36
C GLY A 371 -8.26 -0.85 -5.82
N SER A 372 -7.13 -0.43 -5.25
CA SER A 372 -5.80 -0.93 -5.65
C SER A 372 -5.51 -2.35 -5.17
N ALA A 373 -5.57 -2.60 -3.86
CA ALA A 373 -5.42 -3.89 -3.16
C ALA A 373 -4.37 -4.86 -3.77
N GLY A 374 -3.13 -4.45 -3.79
CA GLY A 374 -2.02 -5.24 -4.35
C GLY A 374 -2.06 -5.30 -5.87
N ILE A 375 -2.57 -6.38 -6.44
CA ILE A 375 -2.77 -6.56 -7.88
C ILE A 375 -4.25 -6.54 -8.29
N TYR A 376 -5.16 -6.22 -7.35
CA TYR A 376 -6.60 -6.28 -7.61
C TYR A 376 -7.01 -5.43 -8.82
N ASN A 377 -6.46 -4.22 -8.93
CA ASN A 377 -6.71 -3.32 -10.06
C ASN A 377 -6.14 -3.81 -11.41
N LEU A 378 -5.36 -4.87 -11.41
CA LEU A 378 -4.83 -5.52 -12.63
C LEU A 378 -5.56 -6.83 -12.95
N VAL A 379 -6.25 -7.44 -11.97
CA VAL A 379 -6.99 -8.70 -12.16
C VAL A 379 -8.50 -8.51 -12.16
N GLN A 380 -9.00 -7.44 -11.52
CA GLN A 380 -10.40 -7.01 -11.46
C GLN A 380 -10.50 -5.53 -11.85
N PRO A 381 -10.15 -5.17 -13.11
CA PRO A 381 -10.01 -3.76 -13.51
C PRO A 381 -11.31 -2.96 -13.49
N ASP A 382 -12.47 -3.58 -13.75
CA ASP A 382 -13.76 -2.88 -13.85
C ASP A 382 -14.26 -2.45 -12.45
N GLU A 383 -14.17 -3.33 -11.47
CA GLU A 383 -14.51 -3.03 -10.08
C GLU A 383 -13.51 -2.03 -9.48
N ALA A 384 -12.23 -2.19 -9.82
CA ALA A 384 -11.18 -1.25 -9.39
C ALA A 384 -11.36 0.15 -10.00
N GLU A 385 -11.86 0.23 -11.24
CA GLU A 385 -12.23 1.48 -11.90
C GLU A 385 -13.33 2.20 -11.12
N THR A 386 -14.43 1.50 -10.81
CA THR A 386 -15.56 2.01 -10.03
C THR A 386 -15.11 2.56 -8.67
N LEU A 387 -14.29 1.80 -7.94
CA LEU A 387 -13.76 2.19 -6.63
C LEU A 387 -12.77 3.35 -6.71
N GLY A 388 -11.92 3.34 -7.73
CA GLY A 388 -10.94 4.41 -7.97
C GLY A 388 -11.61 5.74 -8.28
N GLN A 389 -12.62 5.75 -9.15
CA GLN A 389 -13.43 6.94 -9.47
C GLN A 389 -14.15 7.48 -8.23
N ARG A 390 -14.79 6.58 -7.44
CA ARG A 390 -15.46 6.95 -6.19
C ARG A 390 -14.50 7.60 -5.20
N LYS A 391 -13.32 7.00 -4.98
CA LYS A 391 -12.31 7.54 -4.07
C LYS A 391 -11.73 8.87 -4.58
N ALA A 392 -11.48 9.01 -5.86
CA ALA A 392 -11.00 10.27 -6.45
C ALA A 392 -12.05 11.38 -6.31
N ALA A 393 -13.33 11.08 -6.54
CA ALA A 393 -14.41 12.04 -6.36
C ALA A 393 -14.55 12.48 -4.90
N ASP A 394 -14.47 11.56 -3.94
CA ASP A 394 -14.51 11.84 -2.50
C ASP A 394 -13.35 12.76 -2.07
N LEU A 395 -12.12 12.45 -2.52
CA LEU A 395 -10.94 13.26 -2.24
C LEU A 395 -11.02 14.67 -2.88
N ALA A 396 -11.41 14.76 -4.14
CA ALA A 396 -11.60 16.03 -4.83
C ALA A 396 -12.72 16.88 -4.20
N GLY A 397 -13.81 16.22 -3.76
CA GLY A 397 -14.94 16.86 -3.08
C GLY A 397 -14.58 17.55 -1.76
N THR A 398 -13.43 17.24 -1.16
CA THR A 398 -12.90 17.94 0.03
C THR A 398 -12.45 19.38 -0.27
N GLY A 399 -12.25 19.75 -1.54
CA GLY A 399 -11.64 21.01 -1.96
C GLY A 399 -10.14 21.07 -1.64
N ALA A 400 -9.48 19.91 -1.50
CA ALA A 400 -8.04 19.85 -1.29
C ALA A 400 -7.28 20.15 -2.59
N GLU A 401 -6.14 20.82 -2.44
CA GLU A 401 -5.20 21.08 -3.54
C GLU A 401 -4.08 20.05 -3.61
N VAL A 402 -3.89 19.26 -2.55
CA VAL A 402 -2.94 18.16 -2.47
C VAL A 402 -3.59 16.97 -1.76
N VAL A 403 -3.32 15.75 -2.22
CA VAL A 403 -3.70 14.51 -1.53
C VAL A 403 -2.46 13.88 -0.92
N ALA A 404 -2.51 13.55 0.37
CA ALA A 404 -1.47 12.79 1.07
C ALA A 404 -1.88 11.31 1.14
N SER A 405 -1.03 10.37 0.67
CA SER A 405 -1.30 8.93 0.65
C SER A 405 -0.06 8.12 1.03
N ALA A 406 -0.15 7.28 2.05
CA ALA A 406 0.96 6.51 2.62
C ALA A 406 1.03 5.06 2.10
N ASN A 407 0.60 4.80 0.86
CA ASN A 407 0.71 3.47 0.26
C ASN A 407 0.83 3.57 -1.26
N ILE A 408 1.92 3.08 -1.83
CA ILE A 408 2.22 3.19 -3.25
C ILE A 408 1.10 2.69 -4.17
N GLY A 409 0.45 1.57 -3.85
CA GLY A 409 -0.67 1.05 -4.65
C GLY A 409 -1.85 2.04 -4.68
N CYS A 410 -2.20 2.62 -3.52
CA CYS A 410 -3.23 3.66 -3.43
C CYS A 410 -2.81 4.92 -4.18
N THR A 411 -1.56 5.35 -4.02
CA THR A 411 -1.02 6.55 -4.70
C THR A 411 -1.16 6.43 -6.22
N LEU A 412 -0.77 5.30 -6.81
CA LEU A 412 -0.89 5.07 -8.25
C LEU A 412 -2.36 5.04 -8.70
N GLN A 413 -3.23 4.37 -7.95
CA GLN A 413 -4.66 4.27 -8.25
C GLN A 413 -5.35 5.64 -8.17
N ILE A 414 -5.09 6.42 -7.14
CA ILE A 414 -5.68 7.75 -6.96
C ILE A 414 -5.14 8.72 -8.01
N ARG A 415 -3.82 8.72 -8.29
CA ARG A 415 -3.22 9.53 -9.37
C ARG A 415 -3.88 9.25 -10.71
N ARG A 416 -4.14 7.98 -11.04
CA ARG A 416 -4.80 7.56 -12.28
C ARG A 416 -6.16 8.26 -12.45
N HIS A 417 -6.97 8.32 -11.41
CA HIS A 417 -8.34 8.86 -11.47
C HIS A 417 -8.43 10.37 -11.26
N LEU A 418 -7.48 10.98 -10.55
CA LEU A 418 -7.41 12.44 -10.41
C LEU A 418 -6.83 13.13 -11.65
N ASN A 419 -5.93 12.47 -12.39
CA ASN A 419 -5.33 13.03 -13.62
C ASN A 419 -6.31 13.19 -14.80
N GLY A 420 -7.52 12.66 -14.69
CA GLY A 420 -8.60 12.84 -15.70
C GLY A 420 -9.52 14.02 -15.44
N GLN A 421 -9.31 14.78 -14.35
CA GLN A 421 -10.13 15.94 -13.97
C GLN A 421 -9.58 17.25 -14.55
N GLU A 422 -10.39 18.32 -14.54
CA GLU A 422 -10.01 19.64 -15.09
C GLU A 422 -8.74 20.22 -14.42
N HIS A 423 -8.50 19.89 -13.15
CA HIS A 423 -7.29 20.25 -12.42
C HIS A 423 -6.66 18.99 -11.83
N THR A 424 -5.39 18.76 -12.18
CA THR A 424 -4.62 17.65 -11.62
C THR A 424 -4.25 17.95 -10.16
N ILE A 425 -4.81 17.18 -9.22
CA ILE A 425 -4.44 17.26 -7.80
C ILE A 425 -3.22 16.34 -7.56
N PRO A 426 -2.07 16.87 -7.12
CA PRO A 426 -0.91 16.04 -6.83
C PRO A 426 -1.18 15.11 -5.65
N VAL A 427 -0.70 13.86 -5.78
CA VAL A 427 -0.78 12.85 -4.72
C VAL A 427 0.64 12.56 -4.24
N LEU A 428 0.93 12.87 -2.99
CA LEU A 428 2.25 12.78 -2.38
C LEU A 428 2.21 11.91 -1.12
N HIS A 429 3.35 11.36 -0.74
CA HIS A 429 3.45 10.70 0.55
C HIS A 429 3.53 11.73 1.68
N PRO A 430 2.94 11.52 2.89
CA PRO A 430 3.03 12.49 3.99
C PRO A 430 4.46 12.87 4.33
N ILE A 431 5.40 11.91 4.29
CA ILE A 431 6.82 12.18 4.53
C ILE A 431 7.47 13.00 3.41
N GLU A 432 6.98 12.93 2.17
CA GLU A 432 7.44 13.84 1.11
C GLU A 432 7.03 15.29 1.37
N LEU A 433 5.81 15.50 1.89
CA LEU A 433 5.36 16.83 2.28
C LEU A 433 6.22 17.39 3.42
N LEU A 434 6.54 16.55 4.40
CA LEU A 434 7.40 16.93 5.52
C LEU A 434 8.84 17.23 5.05
N ASP A 435 9.40 16.41 4.15
CA ASP A 435 10.73 16.61 3.54
C ASP A 435 10.79 17.91 2.71
N ARG A 436 9.77 18.19 1.90
CA ARG A 436 9.68 19.43 1.12
C ARG A 436 9.64 20.66 2.02
N SER A 437 8.81 20.60 3.05
CA SER A 437 8.73 21.67 4.07
C SER A 437 10.09 21.90 4.76
N TYR A 438 10.75 20.83 5.18
CA TYR A 438 12.09 20.91 5.81
C TYR A 438 13.14 21.51 4.88
N ARG A 439 13.08 21.22 3.59
CA ARG A 439 14.05 21.70 2.58
C ARG A 439 13.69 23.07 1.99
N GLY A 440 12.59 23.68 2.40
CA GLY A 440 12.09 24.92 1.80
C GLY A 440 11.81 24.78 0.29
N GLN A 441 11.39 23.58 -0.14
CA GLN A 441 11.01 23.32 -1.51
C GLN A 441 9.50 23.52 -1.64
N ALA A 442 9.16 24.66 -2.19
CA ALA A 442 7.79 25.02 -2.47
C ALA A 442 7.19 24.15 -3.60
#